data_c350d9b23d8a696b8c043b033569a7d5
#
_entry.id   c350d9b23d8a696b8c043b033569a7d5
#
_cell.length_a   1.000
_cell.length_b   1.000
_cell.length_c   1.000
_cell.angle_alpha   90.00
_cell.angle_beta   90.00
_cell.angle_gamma   90.00
#
_symmetry.space_group_name_H-M   'P 1'
#
loop_
_entity.id
_entity.type
_entity.pdbx_description
1 polymer ?
#
loop_
_entity_poly.entity_id
_entity_poly.type
_entity_poly.pdbx_seq_one_letter_code
_entity_poly.pdbx_strand_id
1 'polypeptide(L)'
;ISIKSKTATGTNITQRYLVVSYAQKVDALTRILEVENFDGMIVFVRTKNETETLAEKLRARGYSAAAINGDVPQVQRERSVNQLKASKLDILVATDVAARGLDVERISHVVNFDIPTDTESYVHRIGRTGRAGRTGDAISFITPRERYLLKSIEKATRQQPTQMQLPSLDDVN
;
A
#
# COMPACT_ATOMS: atom_id res chain seq x y z
N ILE A 1 -8.59 23.90 11.59
CA ILE A 1 -8.22 24.38 10.29
C ILE A 1 -6.98 23.66 9.80
N SER A 2 -5.84 24.05 10.31
CA SER A 2 -4.62 23.31 10.00
C SER A 2 -4.70 21.89 10.53
N ILE A 3 -5.58 21.66 11.46
CA ILE A 3 -5.79 20.35 12.06
C ILE A 3 -6.22 19.33 11.02
N LYS A 4 -7.11 19.72 10.11
CA LYS A 4 -7.58 18.80 9.08
C LYS A 4 -6.46 18.36 8.17
N SER A 5 -5.62 19.31 7.76
CA SER A 5 -4.48 18.97 6.91
C SER A 5 -3.57 17.97 7.58
N LYS A 6 -3.28 18.24 8.84
CA LYS A 6 -2.39 17.36 9.59
C LYS A 6 -2.99 15.98 9.75
N THR A 7 -4.29 15.93 10.04
CA THR A 7 -4.96 14.65 10.20
C THR A 7 -4.96 13.87 8.90
N ALA A 8 -5.22 14.56 7.79
CA ALA A 8 -5.31 13.90 6.50
C ALA A 8 -3.96 13.38 6.03
N THR A 9 -2.90 14.13 6.26
CA THR A 9 -1.59 13.78 5.73
C THR A 9 -0.72 13.04 6.72
N GLY A 10 -0.80 13.42 8.00
CA GLY A 10 0.04 12.84 9.02
C GLY A 10 1.53 13.10 8.77
N THR A 11 2.20 13.73 9.72
CA THR A 11 3.65 13.87 9.63
C THR A 11 4.35 12.58 10.00
N ASN A 12 3.58 11.62 10.52
CA ASN A 12 4.10 10.33 10.95
C ASN A 12 4.14 9.29 9.82
N ILE A 13 3.74 9.65 8.61
CA ILE A 13 3.79 8.74 7.47
C ILE A 13 4.88 9.18 6.52
N THR A 14 5.85 8.30 6.29
CA THR A 14 6.94 8.55 5.36
C THR A 14 6.51 8.09 3.97
N GLN A 15 6.54 8.98 3.01
CA GLN A 15 6.10 8.69 1.65
C GLN A 15 7.30 8.47 0.74
N ARG A 16 7.31 7.33 0.05
CA ARG A 16 8.36 6.99 -0.91
C ARG A 16 7.71 6.50 -2.19
N TYR A 17 8.44 6.54 -3.29
CA TYR A 17 7.94 5.99 -4.54
C TYR A 17 9.05 5.30 -5.29
N LEU A 18 8.66 4.41 -6.19
CA LEU A 18 9.59 3.65 -7.02
C LEU A 18 9.09 3.71 -8.46
N VAL A 19 9.97 4.11 -9.37
CA VAL A 19 9.62 4.18 -10.79
C VAL A 19 9.87 2.80 -11.40
N VAL A 20 8.81 2.16 -11.86
CA VAL A 20 8.88 0.79 -12.41
C VAL A 20 7.94 0.68 -13.60
N SER A 21 8.24 -0.25 -14.51
CA SER A 21 7.28 -0.60 -15.54
C SER A 21 6.22 -1.50 -14.94
N TYR A 22 5.09 -1.61 -15.61
CA TYR A 22 4.02 -2.46 -15.14
C TYR A 22 4.49 -3.90 -14.93
N ALA A 23 5.31 -4.40 -15.85
CA ALA A 23 5.81 -5.77 -15.78
C ALA A 23 6.72 -6.00 -14.57
N GLN A 24 7.33 -4.95 -14.04
CA GLN A 24 8.26 -5.07 -12.92
C GLN A 24 7.58 -4.97 -11.55
N LYS A 25 6.29 -4.66 -11.51
CA LYS A 25 5.63 -4.36 -10.23
C LYS A 25 5.66 -5.52 -9.25
N VAL A 26 5.42 -6.74 -9.70
CA VAL A 26 5.41 -7.90 -8.80
C VAL A 26 6.80 -8.14 -8.22
N ASP A 27 7.82 -8.05 -9.07
CA ASP A 27 9.20 -8.24 -8.59
C ASP A 27 9.59 -7.13 -7.64
N ALA A 28 9.19 -5.90 -7.93
CA ALA A 28 9.47 -4.77 -7.04
C ALA A 28 8.80 -4.98 -5.68
N LEU A 29 7.55 -5.44 -5.67
CA LEU A 29 6.85 -5.71 -4.42
C LEU A 29 7.56 -6.80 -3.63
N THR A 30 7.94 -7.88 -4.29
CA THR A 30 8.66 -8.97 -3.64
C THR A 30 9.96 -8.47 -3.01
N ARG A 31 10.67 -7.58 -3.73
CA ARG A 31 11.91 -7.03 -3.22
C ARG A 31 11.67 -6.15 -2.00
N ILE A 32 10.60 -5.37 -2.01
CA ILE A 32 10.24 -4.55 -0.86
C ILE A 32 9.96 -5.44 0.35
N LEU A 33 9.24 -6.55 0.14
CA LEU A 33 8.95 -7.48 1.23
C LEU A 33 10.21 -8.09 1.82
N GLU A 34 11.27 -8.22 1.01
CA GLU A 34 12.52 -8.78 1.50
C GLU A 34 13.37 -7.77 2.26
N VAL A 35 13.32 -6.49 1.86
CA VAL A 35 14.23 -5.50 2.44
C VAL A 35 13.59 -4.63 3.51
N GLU A 36 12.28 -4.46 3.50
CA GLU A 36 11.60 -3.63 4.49
C GLU A 36 11.26 -4.46 5.72
N ASN A 37 11.43 -3.83 6.87
CA ASN A 37 11.03 -4.45 8.12
C ASN A 37 9.58 -4.05 8.38
N PHE A 38 8.63 -4.90 8.00
CA PHE A 38 7.22 -4.56 8.12
C PHE A 38 6.50 -5.52 9.08
N ASP A 39 5.46 -5.01 9.73
CA ASP A 39 4.57 -5.82 10.57
C ASP A 39 3.39 -6.32 9.76
N GLY A 40 2.46 -5.44 9.47
CA GLY A 40 1.35 -5.72 8.58
C GLY A 40 1.40 -4.78 7.39
N MET A 41 0.92 -5.25 6.26
CA MET A 41 0.97 -4.47 5.02
C MET A 41 -0.37 -4.56 4.31
N ILE A 42 -0.82 -3.44 3.77
CA ILE A 42 -1.94 -3.47 2.85
C ILE A 42 -1.44 -3.00 1.48
N VAL A 43 -1.79 -3.76 0.44
CA VAL A 43 -1.38 -3.48 -0.92
C VAL A 43 -2.63 -3.13 -1.73
N PHE A 44 -2.64 -1.95 -2.31
CA PHE A 44 -3.79 -1.48 -3.08
C PHE A 44 -3.61 -1.75 -4.55
N VAL A 45 -4.60 -2.41 -5.14
CA VAL A 45 -4.67 -2.65 -6.58
C VAL A 45 -5.98 -2.09 -7.12
N ARG A 46 -6.08 -2.01 -8.45
CA ARG A 46 -7.18 -1.32 -9.09
C ARG A 46 -8.46 -2.15 -9.17
N THR A 47 -8.35 -3.44 -9.47
CA THR A 47 -9.52 -4.26 -9.74
C THR A 47 -9.63 -5.44 -8.78
N LYS A 48 -10.85 -5.97 -8.69
CA LYS A 48 -11.13 -7.13 -7.85
C LYS A 48 -10.31 -8.34 -8.28
N ASN A 49 -10.23 -8.57 -9.59
CA ASN A 49 -9.44 -9.71 -10.10
C ASN A 49 -7.99 -9.61 -9.71
N GLU A 50 -7.44 -8.39 -9.74
CA GLU A 50 -6.04 -8.21 -9.37
C GLU A 50 -5.78 -8.50 -7.90
N THR A 51 -6.76 -8.28 -7.02
CA THR A 51 -6.56 -8.62 -5.61
C THR A 51 -6.29 -10.10 -5.46
N GLU A 52 -7.08 -10.93 -6.15
CA GLU A 52 -6.92 -12.38 -6.06
C GLU A 52 -5.64 -12.84 -6.72
N THR A 53 -5.35 -12.32 -7.91
CA THR A 53 -4.16 -12.70 -8.65
C THR A 53 -2.88 -12.36 -7.88
N LEU A 54 -2.82 -11.17 -7.34
CA LEU A 54 -1.62 -10.73 -6.63
C LEU A 54 -1.47 -11.48 -5.31
N ALA A 55 -2.57 -11.69 -4.56
CA ALA A 55 -2.51 -12.43 -3.32
C ALA A 55 -2.01 -13.85 -3.58
N GLU A 56 -2.47 -14.47 -4.65
CA GLU A 56 -2.02 -15.81 -5.02
C GLU A 56 -0.53 -15.84 -5.32
N LYS A 57 -0.04 -14.84 -6.06
CA LYS A 57 1.37 -14.76 -6.39
C LYS A 57 2.22 -14.58 -5.13
N LEU A 58 1.74 -13.80 -4.18
CA LEU A 58 2.46 -13.60 -2.92
C LEU A 58 2.49 -14.87 -2.09
N ARG A 59 1.38 -15.59 -2.04
CA ARG A 59 1.34 -16.87 -1.34
C ARG A 59 2.30 -17.88 -1.97
N ALA A 60 2.36 -17.88 -3.29
CA ALA A 60 3.27 -18.78 -4.01
C ALA A 60 4.73 -18.47 -3.70
N ARG A 61 5.02 -17.26 -3.28
CA ARG A 61 6.37 -16.87 -2.89
C ARG A 61 6.63 -17.00 -1.40
N GLY A 62 5.69 -17.62 -0.67
CA GLY A 62 5.88 -17.91 0.73
C GLY A 62 5.35 -16.87 1.71
N TYR A 63 4.61 -15.90 1.24
CA TYR A 63 4.08 -14.85 2.11
C TYR A 63 2.63 -15.16 2.51
N SER A 64 2.25 -14.73 3.71
CA SER A 64 0.89 -14.90 4.21
C SER A 64 0.06 -13.72 3.71
N ALA A 65 -0.71 -13.95 2.66
CA ALA A 65 -1.46 -12.91 1.99
C ALA A 65 -2.89 -13.35 1.69
N ALA A 66 -3.81 -12.40 1.74
CA ALA A 66 -5.21 -12.63 1.39
C ALA A 66 -5.75 -11.43 0.63
N ALA A 67 -6.79 -11.68 -0.17
CA ALA A 67 -7.44 -10.63 -0.96
C ALA A 67 -8.73 -10.20 -0.29
N ILE A 68 -9.02 -8.90 -0.32
CA ILE A 68 -10.34 -8.39 0.02
C ILE A 68 -10.81 -7.48 -1.10
N ASN A 69 -12.06 -7.68 -1.54
CA ASN A 69 -12.66 -6.87 -2.58
C ASN A 69 -14.19 -6.93 -2.40
N GLY A 70 -14.92 -6.24 -3.29
CA GLY A 70 -16.36 -6.15 -3.15
C GLY A 70 -17.11 -7.46 -3.29
N ASP A 71 -16.48 -8.49 -3.86
CA ASP A 71 -17.11 -9.80 -4.02
C ASP A 71 -16.84 -10.73 -2.85
N VAL A 72 -15.94 -10.35 -1.94
CA VAL A 72 -15.64 -11.18 -0.78
C VAL A 72 -16.75 -11.00 0.27
N PRO A 73 -17.35 -12.10 0.75
CA PRO A 73 -18.41 -11.97 1.76
C PRO A 73 -17.90 -11.27 3.02
N GLN A 74 -18.80 -10.55 3.67
CA GLN A 74 -18.44 -9.76 4.85
C GLN A 74 -17.81 -10.61 5.95
N VAL A 75 -18.32 -11.82 6.16
CA VAL A 75 -17.77 -12.72 7.19
C VAL A 75 -16.31 -13.06 6.88
N GLN A 76 -16.02 -13.32 5.61
CA GLN A 76 -14.66 -13.66 5.19
C GLN A 76 -13.75 -12.44 5.28
N ARG A 77 -14.27 -11.26 4.93
CA ARG A 77 -13.52 -10.03 5.05
C ARG A 77 -13.12 -9.77 6.51
N GLU A 78 -14.08 -9.95 7.41
CA GLU A 78 -13.81 -9.74 8.83
C GLU A 78 -12.80 -10.77 9.36
N ARG A 79 -12.86 -11.99 8.85
CA ARG A 79 -11.90 -13.01 9.24
C ARG A 79 -10.49 -12.61 8.83
N SER A 80 -10.33 -12.13 7.60
CA SER A 80 -9.02 -11.69 7.12
C SER A 80 -8.49 -10.51 7.93
N VAL A 81 -9.36 -9.56 8.24
CA VAL A 81 -8.95 -8.40 9.05
C VAL A 81 -8.52 -8.84 10.44
N ASN A 82 -9.27 -9.75 11.05
CA ASN A 82 -8.91 -10.23 12.38
C ASN A 82 -7.61 -11.03 12.36
N GLN A 83 -7.37 -11.79 11.30
CA GLN A 83 -6.11 -12.50 11.15
C GLN A 83 -4.94 -11.55 10.98
N LEU A 84 -5.16 -10.43 10.29
CA LEU A 84 -4.13 -9.40 10.16
C LEU A 84 -3.83 -8.78 11.51
N LYS A 85 -4.85 -8.50 12.30
CA LYS A 85 -4.66 -7.96 13.66
C LYS A 85 -3.90 -8.94 14.55
N ALA A 86 -4.15 -10.23 14.37
CA ALA A 86 -3.57 -11.27 15.22
C ALA A 86 -2.22 -11.77 14.72
N SER A 87 -1.66 -11.17 13.70
CA SER A 87 -0.38 -11.57 13.11
C SER A 87 -0.39 -12.94 12.46
N LYS A 88 -1.58 -13.47 12.14
CA LYS A 88 -1.70 -14.70 11.40
C LYS A 88 -1.73 -14.48 9.91
N LEU A 89 -1.91 -13.24 9.50
CA LEU A 89 -1.88 -12.78 8.13
C LEU A 89 -1.01 -11.55 8.10
N ASP A 90 -0.12 -11.43 7.13
CA ASP A 90 0.81 -10.30 7.10
C ASP A 90 0.48 -9.29 6.01
N ILE A 91 -0.16 -9.74 4.93
CA ILE A 91 -0.41 -8.87 3.77
C ILE A 91 -1.86 -8.98 3.34
N LEU A 92 -2.50 -7.84 3.18
CA LEU A 92 -3.86 -7.76 2.68
C LEU A 92 -3.82 -7.05 1.35
N VAL A 93 -4.32 -7.68 0.29
CA VAL A 93 -4.38 -7.08 -1.03
C VAL A 93 -5.82 -6.62 -1.26
N ALA A 94 -6.01 -5.33 -1.51
CA ALA A 94 -7.34 -4.73 -1.43
C ALA A 94 -7.61 -3.73 -2.54
N THR A 95 -8.90 -3.54 -2.83
CA THR A 95 -9.36 -2.37 -3.58
C THR A 95 -9.74 -1.28 -2.59
N ASP A 96 -9.90 -0.06 -3.09
CA ASP A 96 -10.27 1.07 -2.22
C ASP A 96 -11.58 0.82 -1.48
N VAL A 97 -12.58 0.31 -2.19
CA VAL A 97 -13.89 0.09 -1.58
C VAL A 97 -13.80 -0.91 -0.44
N ALA A 98 -13.07 -2.00 -0.65
CA ALA A 98 -12.97 -3.05 0.35
C ALA A 98 -12.17 -2.63 1.57
N ALA A 99 -11.25 -1.69 1.41
CA ALA A 99 -10.42 -1.23 2.52
C ALA A 99 -11.05 -0.09 3.30
N ARG A 100 -12.20 0.40 2.86
CA ARG A 100 -12.85 1.53 3.52
C ARG A 100 -13.20 1.17 4.97
N GLY A 101 -12.84 2.06 5.89
CA GLY A 101 -13.13 1.84 7.31
C GLY A 101 -12.19 0.89 8.02
N LEU A 102 -11.21 0.34 7.31
CA LEU A 102 -10.25 -0.58 7.91
C LEU A 102 -9.38 0.15 8.92
N ASP A 103 -9.33 -0.37 10.14
CA ASP A 103 -8.56 0.24 11.21
C ASP A 103 -7.75 -0.83 11.92
N VAL A 104 -6.53 -1.05 11.46
CA VAL A 104 -5.61 -2.04 12.02
C VAL A 104 -4.33 -1.34 12.38
N GLU A 105 -4.06 -1.22 13.68
CA GLU A 105 -2.88 -0.48 14.15
C GLU A 105 -1.58 -1.10 13.70
N ARG A 106 -1.59 -2.38 13.48
CA ARG A 106 -0.41 -3.15 13.13
C ARG A 106 0.09 -2.86 11.71
N ILE A 107 -0.72 -2.19 10.87
CA ILE A 107 -0.31 -1.89 9.49
C ILE A 107 0.84 -0.89 9.52
N SER A 108 2.02 -1.35 9.23
CA SER A 108 3.22 -0.51 9.18
C SER A 108 3.47 0.04 7.79
N HIS A 109 2.96 -0.62 6.75
CA HIS A 109 3.21 -0.25 5.37
C HIS A 109 1.94 -0.27 4.53
N VAL A 110 1.80 0.74 3.69
CA VAL A 110 0.80 0.78 2.62
C VAL A 110 1.56 0.82 1.31
N VAL A 111 1.23 -0.08 0.39
CA VAL A 111 1.85 -0.08 -0.93
C VAL A 111 0.77 0.21 -1.96
N ASN A 112 0.96 1.25 -2.75
CA ASN A 112 0.11 1.55 -3.89
C ASN A 112 0.69 0.83 -5.10
N PHE A 113 0.29 -0.42 -5.27
CA PHE A 113 0.72 -1.22 -6.42
C PHE A 113 0.24 -0.56 -7.71
N ASP A 114 -0.99 -0.04 -7.67
CA ASP A 114 -1.54 0.84 -8.69
C ASP A 114 -1.83 2.18 -8.02
N ILE A 115 -1.15 3.23 -8.48
CA ILE A 115 -1.34 4.54 -7.86
C ILE A 115 -2.69 5.11 -8.29
N PRO A 116 -3.45 5.72 -7.37
CA PRO A 116 -4.72 6.33 -7.75
C PRO A 116 -4.46 7.65 -8.49
N THR A 117 -5.37 8.01 -9.38
CA THR A 117 -5.24 9.26 -10.11
C THR A 117 -5.74 10.45 -9.32
N ASP A 118 -6.62 10.23 -8.35
CA ASP A 118 -7.11 11.34 -7.52
C ASP A 118 -6.40 11.33 -6.17
N THR A 119 -6.11 12.53 -5.68
CA THR A 119 -5.33 12.67 -4.45
C THR A 119 -6.13 12.31 -3.21
N GLU A 120 -7.44 12.43 -3.27
CA GLU A 120 -8.27 12.04 -2.14
C GLU A 120 -8.14 10.55 -1.84
N SER A 121 -8.20 9.72 -2.88
CA SER A 121 -7.99 8.28 -2.71
C SER A 121 -6.60 7.99 -2.18
N TYR A 122 -5.61 8.71 -2.68
CA TYR A 122 -4.24 8.53 -2.21
C TYR A 122 -4.13 8.78 -0.71
N VAL A 123 -4.69 9.89 -0.25
CA VAL A 123 -4.64 10.25 1.18
C VAL A 123 -5.36 9.20 2.02
N HIS A 124 -6.53 8.76 1.56
CA HIS A 124 -7.28 7.73 2.29
C HIS A 124 -6.52 6.41 2.38
N ARG A 125 -5.82 6.05 1.30
CA ARG A 125 -5.04 4.81 1.29
C ARG A 125 -3.89 4.87 2.29
N ILE A 126 -3.09 5.93 2.24
CA ILE A 126 -1.93 5.99 3.13
C ILE A 126 -2.35 6.16 4.58
N GLY A 127 -3.56 6.66 4.83
CA GLY A 127 -4.11 6.77 6.16
C GLY A 127 -4.43 5.43 6.81
N ARG A 128 -4.25 4.31 6.12
CA ARG A 128 -4.42 3.00 6.73
C ARG A 128 -3.22 2.63 7.60
N THR A 129 -2.11 3.31 7.45
CA THR A 129 -0.95 3.13 8.32
C THR A 129 -0.77 4.38 9.19
N GLY A 130 0.16 4.33 10.13
CA GLY A 130 0.43 5.45 11.03
C GLY A 130 -0.70 5.71 12.01
N ARG A 131 -1.46 4.70 12.35
CA ARG A 131 -2.62 4.86 13.22
C ARG A 131 -2.21 4.73 14.69
N ALA A 132 -3.05 5.27 15.57
CA ALA A 132 -2.82 5.20 17.02
C ALA A 132 -1.48 5.79 17.43
N GLY A 133 -1.04 6.85 16.75
CA GLY A 133 0.21 7.52 17.10
C GLY A 133 1.46 6.83 16.59
N ARG A 134 1.33 5.73 15.86
CA ARG A 134 2.47 5.02 15.31
C ARG A 134 2.98 5.71 14.05
N THR A 135 4.23 5.43 13.70
CA THR A 135 4.76 5.84 12.40
C THR A 135 4.37 4.81 11.35
N GLY A 136 4.36 5.23 10.10
CA GLY A 136 4.01 4.35 9.01
C GLY A 136 4.77 4.70 7.75
N ASP A 137 4.75 3.79 6.79
CA ASP A 137 5.42 3.94 5.51
C ASP A 137 4.42 3.74 4.38
N ALA A 138 4.47 4.62 3.40
CA ALA A 138 3.65 4.51 2.19
C ALA A 138 4.59 4.47 1.00
N ILE A 139 4.47 3.43 0.19
CA ILE A 139 5.32 3.23 -0.97
C ILE A 139 4.43 3.14 -2.20
N SER A 140 4.70 3.96 -3.21
CA SER A 140 3.90 3.98 -4.43
C SER A 140 4.72 3.55 -5.62
N PHE A 141 4.14 2.67 -6.44
CA PHE A 141 4.75 2.31 -7.71
C PHE A 141 4.25 3.28 -8.76
N ILE A 142 5.19 3.90 -9.45
CA ILE A 142 4.92 4.93 -10.45
C ILE A 142 5.51 4.46 -11.78
N THR A 143 4.67 4.33 -12.80
CA THR A 143 5.22 4.12 -14.14
C THR A 143 5.71 5.47 -14.66
N PRO A 144 6.59 5.48 -15.66
CA PRO A 144 7.07 6.77 -16.19
C PRO A 144 5.95 7.71 -16.62
N ARG A 145 4.85 7.17 -17.13
CA ARG A 145 3.70 7.98 -17.52
C ARG A 145 3.01 8.65 -16.35
N GLU A 146 3.16 8.10 -15.16
CA GLU A 146 2.43 8.56 -13.98
C GLU A 146 3.22 9.55 -13.14
N ARG A 147 4.41 9.93 -13.58
CA ARG A 147 5.24 10.87 -12.81
C ARG A 147 4.54 12.17 -12.51
N TYR A 148 3.62 12.59 -13.38
CA TYR A 148 2.89 13.83 -13.15
C TYR A 148 2.06 13.80 -11.87
N LEU A 149 1.70 12.62 -11.39
CA LEU A 149 0.91 12.49 -10.17
C LEU A 149 1.69 12.89 -8.92
N LEU A 150 3.02 12.86 -8.98
CA LEU A 150 3.84 13.17 -7.82
C LEU A 150 3.64 14.59 -7.32
N LYS A 151 3.50 15.55 -8.25
CA LYS A 151 3.26 16.93 -7.86
C LYS A 151 1.91 17.11 -7.17
N SER A 152 0.90 16.42 -7.67
CA SER A 152 -0.43 16.47 -7.06
C SER A 152 -0.41 15.90 -5.66
N ILE A 153 0.33 14.81 -5.48
CA ILE A 153 0.49 14.17 -4.17
C ILE A 153 1.21 15.08 -3.21
N GLU A 154 2.30 15.68 -3.67
CA GLU A 154 3.07 16.62 -2.85
C GLU A 154 2.20 17.78 -2.40
N LYS A 155 1.40 18.31 -3.32
CA LYS A 155 0.54 19.44 -3.01
C LYS A 155 -0.55 19.05 -2.02
N ALA A 156 -1.13 17.87 -2.17
CA ALA A 156 -2.21 17.42 -1.32
C ALA A 156 -1.74 17.05 0.08
N THR A 157 -0.55 16.46 0.19
CA THR A 157 -0.04 15.96 1.48
C THR A 157 0.96 16.92 2.11
N ARG A 158 1.43 17.92 1.37
CA ARG A 158 2.43 18.88 1.82
C ARG A 158 3.75 18.21 2.20
N GLN A 159 4.00 17.05 1.61
CA GLN A 159 5.25 16.33 1.76
C GLN A 159 5.69 15.91 0.38
N GLN A 160 6.98 15.97 0.13
CA GLN A 160 7.53 15.51 -1.13
C GLN A 160 7.91 14.05 -0.98
N PRO A 161 7.26 13.13 -1.72
CA PRO A 161 7.66 11.74 -1.68
C PRO A 161 9.10 11.56 -2.14
N THR A 162 9.82 10.65 -1.51
CA THR A 162 11.22 10.39 -1.79
C THR A 162 11.35 9.17 -2.70
N GLN A 163 12.18 9.27 -3.71
CA GLN A 163 12.40 8.14 -4.61
C GLN A 163 13.25 7.07 -3.92
N MET A 164 12.76 5.82 -3.97
CA MET A 164 13.48 4.68 -3.45
C MET A 164 14.45 4.14 -4.48
N GLN A 165 15.50 3.49 -3.98
CA GLN A 165 16.40 2.72 -4.81
C GLN A 165 16.37 1.27 -4.33
N LEU A 166 16.17 0.35 -5.26
CA LEU A 166 16.24 -1.08 -4.99
C LEU A 166 17.39 -1.63 -5.82
N PRO A 167 18.57 -1.80 -5.22
CA PRO A 167 19.77 -2.18 -5.99
C PRO A 167 19.60 -3.41 -6.84
N SER A 168 18.80 -4.36 -6.38
CA SER A 168 18.62 -5.60 -7.12
C SER A 168 17.88 -5.42 -8.44
N LEU A 169 17.05 -4.38 -8.57
CA LEU A 169 16.40 -4.10 -9.84
C LEU A 169 17.39 -3.54 -10.85
N ASP A 170 18.35 -2.80 -10.36
CA ASP A 170 19.42 -2.25 -11.21
C ASP A 170 20.37 -3.36 -11.66
N ASP A 171 20.58 -4.34 -10.80
CA ASP A 171 21.51 -5.44 -11.09
C ASP A 171 21.01 -6.33 -12.20
N VAL A 172 19.74 -6.34 -12.48
CA VAL A 172 19.16 -7.17 -13.53
C VAL A 172 19.61 -6.71 -14.90
N ASN A 173 20.02 -5.48 -15.00
CA ASN A 173 20.53 -4.93 -16.27
C ASN A 173 21.97 -5.36 -16.53
#